data_5b50608cf1bcf9b15deb1eda090de207
#
_entry.id   5b50608cf1bcf9b15deb1eda090de207
#
_cell.length_a   1.000
_cell.length_b   1.000
_cell.length_c   1.000
_cell.angle_alpha   90.00
_cell.angle_beta   90.00
_cell.angle_gamma   90.00
#
_symmetry.space_group_name_H-M   'P 1'
#
loop_
_entity.id
_entity.type
_entity.pdbx_description
1 polymer ?
#
loop_
_entity_poly.entity_id
_entity_poly.type
_entity_poly.pdbx_seq_one_letter_code
_entity_poly.pdbx_strand_id
1 'polypeptide(L)'
;MLAIVIILVGIVVCVVGVAIFFASCQCDDAGGFIGIIMACGVFGIGIALVVSPIMGWVDAADTKANYDTYVEYVETTKVQLESDEAALRAECVAWLANNKDMNVDDSVSFDSMLLNVPELKVLLGQKLTDYTNMRNEYDRIQSKVNGVIFDKILYWPW
;
A
#
# COMPACT_ATOMS: atom_id res chain seq x y z
N MET A 1 -4.14 -21.93 -0.15
CA MET A 1 -3.23 -23.07 0.11
C MET A 1 -1.80 -22.62 0.36
N LEU A 2 -1.24 -21.72 -0.45
CA LEU A 2 0.17 -21.31 -0.31
C LEU A 2 0.46 -20.66 1.06
N ALA A 3 -0.43 -19.81 1.57
CA ALA A 3 -0.28 -19.20 2.88
C ALA A 3 -0.14 -20.20 4.03
N ILE A 4 -0.90 -21.30 3.99
CA ILE A 4 -0.81 -22.38 4.99
C ILE A 4 0.57 -23.05 4.94
N VAL A 5 1.10 -23.27 3.73
CA VAL A 5 2.44 -23.85 3.56
C VAL A 5 3.51 -22.91 4.13
N ILE A 6 3.40 -21.61 3.86
CA ILE A 6 4.32 -20.59 4.39
C ILE A 6 4.28 -20.57 5.93
N ILE A 7 3.08 -20.62 6.54
CA ILE A 7 2.91 -20.67 7.99
C ILE A 7 3.57 -21.93 8.58
N LEU A 8 3.37 -23.09 7.95
CA LEU A 8 3.99 -24.35 8.42
C LEU A 8 5.51 -24.28 8.34
N VAL A 9 6.06 -23.74 7.24
CA VAL A 9 7.51 -23.50 7.13
C VAL A 9 8.00 -22.54 8.20
N GLY A 10 7.28 -21.45 8.46
CA GLY A 10 7.61 -20.49 9.50
C GLY A 10 7.66 -21.14 10.90
N ILE A 11 6.70 -22.02 11.23
CA ILE A 11 6.70 -22.78 12.49
C ILE A 11 7.94 -23.67 12.61
N VAL A 12 8.29 -24.39 11.54
CA VAL A 12 9.50 -25.22 11.52
C VAL A 12 10.76 -24.37 11.74
N VAL A 13 10.86 -23.22 11.08
CA VAL A 13 11.98 -22.27 11.25
C VAL A 13 12.06 -21.77 12.69
N CYS A 14 10.92 -21.45 13.32
CA CYS A 14 10.89 -21.06 14.74
C CYS A 14 11.41 -22.19 15.65
N VAL A 15 10.99 -23.43 15.41
CA VAL A 15 11.45 -24.59 16.22
C VAL A 15 12.96 -24.80 16.06
N VAL A 16 13.49 -24.67 14.85
CA VAL A 16 14.94 -24.75 14.58
C VAL A 16 15.68 -23.61 15.29
N GLY A 17 15.16 -22.37 15.25
CA GLY A 17 15.74 -21.24 16.00
C GLY A 17 15.83 -21.49 17.49
N VAL A 18 14.77 -22.03 18.10
CA VAL A 18 14.73 -22.41 19.51
C VAL A 18 15.76 -23.54 19.82
N ALA A 19 15.86 -24.56 18.96
CA ALA A 19 16.83 -25.66 19.14
C ALA A 19 18.28 -25.12 19.08
N ILE A 20 18.60 -24.24 18.15
CA ILE A 20 19.93 -23.60 18.06
C ILE A 20 20.20 -22.77 19.32
N PHE A 21 19.21 -22.03 19.82
CA PHE A 21 19.34 -21.23 21.04
C PHE A 21 19.73 -22.13 22.24
N PHE A 22 19.02 -23.22 22.47
CA PHE A 22 19.33 -24.15 23.57
C PHE A 22 20.70 -24.82 23.43
N ALA A 23 21.07 -25.20 22.20
CA ALA A 23 22.40 -25.75 21.94
C ALA A 23 23.52 -24.74 22.22
N SER A 24 23.30 -23.47 21.84
CA SER A 24 24.28 -22.39 22.07
C SER A 24 24.43 -22.00 23.54
N CYS A 25 23.35 -22.08 24.32
CA CYS A 25 23.40 -21.83 25.76
C CYS A 25 24.22 -22.88 26.55
N GLN A 26 24.54 -24.04 25.96
CA GLN A 26 25.37 -25.07 26.58
C GLN A 26 26.88 -24.88 26.32
N CYS A 27 27.25 -23.89 25.48
CA CYS A 27 28.63 -23.57 25.15
C CYS A 27 29.06 -22.33 25.93
N ASP A 28 30.12 -22.45 26.74
CA ASP A 28 30.66 -21.38 27.61
C ASP A 28 31.70 -20.47 26.90
N ASP A 29 31.84 -20.59 25.58
CA ASP A 29 32.84 -19.88 24.79
C ASP A 29 32.23 -18.83 23.82
N ALA A 30 33.09 -18.14 23.07
CA ALA A 30 32.65 -17.18 22.08
C ALA A 30 31.70 -17.76 20.99
N GLY A 31 31.75 -19.08 20.78
CA GLY A 31 30.84 -19.78 19.87
C GLY A 31 29.40 -19.77 20.37
N GLY A 32 29.18 -19.87 21.70
CA GLY A 32 27.85 -19.74 22.29
C GLY A 32 27.19 -18.40 22.04
N PHE A 33 27.94 -17.28 22.13
CA PHE A 33 27.39 -15.95 21.87
C PHE A 33 27.00 -15.75 20.40
N ILE A 34 27.84 -16.20 19.46
CA ILE A 34 27.51 -16.15 18.03
C ILE A 34 26.29 -17.00 17.73
N GLY A 35 26.18 -18.18 18.32
CA GLY A 35 25.04 -19.07 18.19
C GLY A 35 23.73 -18.45 18.66
N ILE A 36 23.74 -17.69 19.76
CA ILE A 36 22.56 -16.98 20.27
C ILE A 36 22.09 -15.88 19.28
N ILE A 37 23.03 -15.12 18.71
CA ILE A 37 22.68 -14.10 17.70
C ILE A 37 22.05 -14.75 16.48
N MET A 38 22.62 -15.85 15.98
CA MET A 38 22.09 -16.60 14.86
C MET A 38 20.70 -17.18 15.17
N ALA A 39 20.49 -17.72 16.36
CA ALA A 39 19.20 -18.25 16.81
C ALA A 39 18.13 -17.15 16.84
N CYS A 40 18.43 -15.95 17.34
CA CYS A 40 17.52 -14.81 17.34
C CYS A 40 17.15 -14.38 15.92
N GLY A 41 18.11 -14.37 15.00
CA GLY A 41 17.86 -14.07 13.58
C GLY A 41 16.94 -15.10 12.92
N VAL A 42 17.21 -16.37 13.08
CA VAL A 42 16.38 -17.47 12.54
C VAL A 42 14.97 -17.43 13.14
N PHE A 43 14.84 -17.22 14.45
CA PHE A 43 13.54 -17.11 15.12
C PHE A 43 12.74 -15.90 14.63
N GLY A 44 13.38 -14.73 14.43
CA GLY A 44 12.75 -13.53 13.88
C GLY A 44 12.20 -13.75 12.47
N ILE A 45 12.95 -14.45 11.59
CA ILE A 45 12.49 -14.83 10.25
C ILE A 45 11.28 -15.78 10.36
N GLY A 46 11.32 -16.77 11.26
CA GLY A 46 10.21 -17.68 11.48
C GLY A 46 8.93 -16.95 11.91
N ILE A 47 9.01 -16.00 12.83
CA ILE A 47 7.88 -15.17 13.24
C ILE A 47 7.32 -14.36 12.03
N ALA A 48 8.18 -13.73 11.25
CA ALA A 48 7.76 -12.96 10.08
C ALA A 48 7.00 -13.84 9.06
N LEU A 49 7.46 -15.07 8.82
CA LEU A 49 6.80 -16.05 7.95
C LEU A 49 5.44 -16.52 8.46
N VAL A 50 5.20 -16.47 9.78
CA VAL A 50 3.89 -16.80 10.37
C VAL A 50 2.95 -15.61 10.38
N VAL A 51 3.43 -14.45 10.83
CA VAL A 51 2.60 -13.25 11.04
C VAL A 51 2.15 -12.62 9.71
N SER A 52 3.06 -12.53 8.74
CA SER A 52 2.76 -11.88 7.45
C SER A 52 1.58 -12.54 6.69
N PRO A 53 1.51 -13.88 6.52
CA PRO A 53 0.36 -14.52 5.88
C PRO A 53 -0.94 -14.40 6.68
N ILE A 54 -0.87 -14.36 8.03
CA ILE A 54 -2.06 -14.18 8.87
C ILE A 54 -2.64 -12.78 8.66
N MET A 55 -1.80 -11.73 8.67
CA MET A 55 -2.26 -10.36 8.39
C MET A 55 -2.82 -10.22 6.98
N GLY A 56 -2.15 -10.81 5.99
CA GLY A 56 -2.66 -10.86 4.61
C GLY A 56 -4.00 -11.59 4.50
N TRP A 57 -4.23 -12.64 5.28
CA TRP A 57 -5.51 -13.35 5.31
C TRP A 57 -6.64 -12.50 5.89
N VAL A 58 -6.37 -11.70 6.92
CA VAL A 58 -7.34 -10.76 7.49
C VAL A 58 -7.71 -9.67 6.46
N ASP A 59 -6.72 -9.11 5.75
CA ASP A 59 -6.97 -8.10 4.72
C ASP A 59 -7.71 -8.68 3.50
N ALA A 60 -7.39 -9.91 3.08
CA ALA A 60 -8.11 -10.63 2.04
C ALA A 60 -9.58 -10.93 2.43
N ALA A 61 -9.83 -11.27 3.69
CA ALA A 61 -11.19 -11.49 4.20
C ALA A 61 -12.02 -10.21 4.22
N ASP A 62 -11.42 -9.07 4.62
CA ASP A 62 -12.06 -7.76 4.55
C ASP A 62 -12.36 -7.38 3.10
N THR A 63 -11.40 -7.54 2.20
CA THR A 63 -11.58 -7.25 0.77
C THR A 63 -12.70 -8.10 0.17
N LYS A 64 -12.76 -9.40 0.51
CA LYS A 64 -13.84 -10.29 0.07
C LYS A 64 -15.20 -9.83 0.58
N ALA A 65 -15.32 -9.50 1.86
CA ALA A 65 -16.58 -9.09 2.48
C ALA A 65 -17.12 -7.78 1.88
N ASN A 66 -16.23 -6.89 1.45
CA ASN A 66 -16.58 -5.56 0.97
C ASN A 66 -16.34 -5.38 -0.55
N TYR A 67 -16.10 -6.47 -1.30
CA TYR A 67 -15.65 -6.39 -2.70
C TYR A 67 -16.61 -5.58 -3.58
N ASP A 68 -17.90 -5.88 -3.52
CA ASP A 68 -18.89 -5.17 -4.34
C ASP A 68 -18.97 -3.68 -3.99
N THR A 69 -18.85 -3.35 -2.71
CA THR A 69 -18.80 -1.96 -2.23
C THR A 69 -17.53 -1.25 -2.71
N TYR A 70 -16.40 -1.94 -2.73
CA TYR A 70 -15.13 -1.37 -3.24
C TYR A 70 -15.18 -1.15 -4.77
N VAL A 71 -15.77 -2.07 -5.53
CA VAL A 71 -15.96 -1.91 -6.97
C VAL A 71 -16.87 -0.73 -7.27
N GLU A 72 -18.03 -0.62 -6.60
CA GLU A 72 -18.96 0.50 -6.74
C GLU A 72 -18.28 1.84 -6.38
N TYR A 73 -17.51 1.86 -5.28
CA TYR A 73 -16.74 3.04 -4.89
C TYR A 73 -15.73 3.45 -5.97
N VAL A 74 -14.98 2.50 -6.53
CA VAL A 74 -14.00 2.77 -7.59
C VAL A 74 -14.67 3.35 -8.83
N GLU A 75 -15.80 2.78 -9.26
CA GLU A 75 -16.52 3.27 -10.45
C GLU A 75 -17.08 4.68 -10.25
N THR A 76 -17.75 4.93 -9.13
CA THR A 76 -18.37 6.23 -8.84
C THR A 76 -17.32 7.30 -8.58
N THR A 77 -16.28 7.00 -7.79
CA THR A 77 -15.23 7.97 -7.44
C THR A 77 -14.37 8.32 -8.63
N LYS A 78 -14.16 7.39 -9.58
CA LYS A 78 -13.43 7.67 -10.82
C LYS A 78 -14.08 8.81 -11.60
N VAL A 79 -15.39 8.74 -11.82
CA VAL A 79 -16.14 9.77 -12.55
C VAL A 79 -16.08 11.11 -11.82
N GLN A 80 -16.16 11.08 -10.49
CA GLN A 80 -16.07 12.31 -9.70
C GLN A 80 -14.67 12.91 -9.76
N LEU A 81 -13.60 12.11 -9.64
CA LEU A 81 -12.21 12.58 -9.76
C LEU A 81 -11.94 13.22 -11.12
N GLU A 82 -12.42 12.61 -12.22
CA GLU A 82 -12.29 13.18 -13.57
C GLU A 82 -13.01 14.53 -13.70
N SER A 83 -14.19 14.66 -13.09
CA SER A 83 -14.96 15.91 -13.06
C SER A 83 -14.27 16.98 -12.22
N ASP A 84 -13.80 16.63 -11.03
CA ASP A 84 -13.12 17.55 -10.10
C ASP A 84 -11.78 18.02 -10.68
N GLU A 85 -11.01 17.12 -11.29
CA GLU A 85 -9.76 17.46 -11.99
C GLU A 85 -10.02 18.45 -13.15
N ALA A 86 -11.05 18.21 -13.95
CA ALA A 86 -11.42 19.12 -15.03
C ALA A 86 -11.82 20.51 -14.51
N ALA A 87 -12.57 20.58 -13.40
CA ALA A 87 -12.96 21.83 -12.76
C ALA A 87 -11.76 22.59 -12.17
N LEU A 88 -10.87 21.90 -11.47
CA LEU A 88 -9.65 22.48 -10.91
C LEU A 88 -8.71 22.97 -12.03
N ARG A 89 -8.58 22.19 -13.10
CA ARG A 89 -7.80 22.57 -14.28
C ARG A 89 -8.36 23.83 -14.93
N ALA A 90 -9.66 23.92 -15.12
CA ALA A 90 -10.30 25.11 -15.69
C ALA A 90 -10.04 26.37 -14.85
N GLU A 91 -10.08 26.25 -13.51
CA GLU A 91 -9.76 27.34 -12.58
C GLU A 91 -8.28 27.78 -12.73
N CYS A 92 -7.35 26.83 -12.85
CA CYS A 92 -5.93 27.12 -13.11
C CYS A 92 -5.72 27.85 -14.45
N VAL A 93 -6.32 27.36 -15.53
CA VAL A 93 -6.19 27.96 -16.86
C VAL A 93 -6.74 29.39 -16.87
N ALA A 94 -7.90 29.62 -16.26
CA ALA A 94 -8.48 30.96 -16.15
C ALA A 94 -7.58 31.91 -15.34
N TRP A 95 -6.99 31.43 -14.26
CA TRP A 95 -6.06 32.25 -13.45
C TRP A 95 -4.78 32.58 -14.22
N LEU A 96 -4.18 31.61 -14.95
CA LEU A 96 -2.98 31.82 -15.76
C LEU A 96 -3.20 32.80 -16.88
N ALA A 97 -4.32 32.70 -17.58
CA ALA A 97 -4.71 33.66 -18.64
C ALA A 97 -4.83 35.08 -18.09
N ASN A 98 -5.42 35.25 -16.90
CA ASN A 98 -5.67 36.57 -16.33
C ASN A 98 -4.45 37.18 -15.62
N ASN A 99 -3.53 36.39 -15.10
CA ASN A 99 -2.45 36.89 -14.24
C ASN A 99 -1.04 36.79 -14.88
N LYS A 100 -0.84 35.87 -15.84
CA LYS A 100 0.46 35.64 -16.47
C LYS A 100 0.46 35.75 -17.98
N ASP A 101 -0.67 36.12 -18.58
CA ASP A 101 -0.83 36.22 -20.05
C ASP A 101 -0.43 34.91 -20.77
N MET A 102 -0.58 33.77 -20.05
CA MET A 102 -0.20 32.43 -20.52
C MET A 102 -1.43 31.71 -21.06
N ASN A 103 -1.37 31.38 -22.35
CA ASN A 103 -2.32 30.47 -22.96
C ASN A 103 -1.80 29.03 -22.77
N VAL A 104 -2.49 28.23 -21.95
CA VAL A 104 -2.09 26.86 -21.66
C VAL A 104 -2.75 25.91 -22.64
N ASP A 105 -1.94 25.16 -23.38
CA ASP A 105 -2.41 24.11 -24.29
C ASP A 105 -3.10 22.97 -23.49
N ASP A 106 -4.11 22.36 -24.10
CA ASP A 106 -4.85 21.23 -23.55
C ASP A 106 -3.97 19.98 -23.33
N SER A 107 -2.81 19.90 -23.96
CA SER A 107 -1.83 18.83 -23.76
C SER A 107 -1.09 18.90 -22.43
N VAL A 108 -1.09 20.04 -21.73
CA VAL A 108 -0.41 20.20 -20.45
C VAL A 108 -1.23 19.54 -19.34
N SER A 109 -0.64 18.56 -18.64
CA SER A 109 -1.32 17.88 -17.54
C SER A 109 -1.51 18.79 -16.32
N PHE A 110 -2.57 18.53 -15.55
CA PHE A 110 -2.86 19.26 -14.32
C PHE A 110 -1.68 19.23 -13.32
N ASP A 111 -1.07 18.06 -13.13
CA ASP A 111 0.10 17.90 -12.27
C ASP A 111 1.29 18.75 -12.73
N SER A 112 1.50 18.87 -14.06
CA SER A 112 2.55 19.72 -14.62
C SER A 112 2.30 21.21 -14.40
N MET A 113 1.05 21.66 -14.44
CA MET A 113 0.68 23.05 -14.12
C MET A 113 1.01 23.36 -12.66
N LEU A 114 0.63 22.50 -11.72
CA LEU A 114 0.90 22.65 -10.28
C LEU A 114 2.39 22.61 -9.94
N LEU A 115 3.18 21.88 -10.74
CA LEU A 115 4.63 21.78 -10.53
C LEU A 115 5.34 23.07 -11.01
N ASN A 116 4.95 23.57 -12.19
CA ASN A 116 5.59 24.70 -12.83
C ASN A 116 5.14 26.06 -12.28
N VAL A 117 3.95 26.14 -11.69
CA VAL A 117 3.37 27.39 -11.15
C VAL A 117 2.92 27.16 -9.70
N PRO A 118 3.83 27.34 -8.72
CA PRO A 118 3.53 27.06 -7.31
C PRO A 118 2.35 27.89 -6.75
N GLU A 119 2.10 29.05 -7.29
CA GLU A 119 1.00 29.95 -6.90
C GLU A 119 -0.37 29.30 -7.09
N LEU A 120 -0.51 28.36 -8.04
CA LEU A 120 -1.75 27.61 -8.24
C LEU A 120 -2.09 26.73 -7.03
N LYS A 121 -1.11 26.20 -6.32
CA LYS A 121 -1.35 25.43 -5.08
C LYS A 121 -1.97 26.30 -3.99
N VAL A 122 -1.56 27.57 -3.92
CA VAL A 122 -2.13 28.53 -2.97
C VAL A 122 -3.54 28.94 -3.41
N LEU A 123 -3.74 29.16 -4.72
CA LEU A 123 -5.04 29.47 -5.28
C LEU A 123 -6.08 28.40 -4.99
N LEU A 124 -5.75 27.15 -5.27
CA LEU A 124 -6.66 26.02 -5.10
C LEU A 124 -6.89 25.65 -3.61
N GLY A 125 -5.86 25.87 -2.76
CA GLY A 125 -5.96 25.70 -1.30
C GLY A 125 -6.62 24.40 -0.87
N GLN A 126 -7.76 24.52 -0.18
CA GLN A 126 -8.51 23.36 0.36
C GLN A 126 -9.03 22.42 -0.74
N LYS A 127 -9.48 22.95 -1.88
CA LYS A 127 -10.00 22.14 -2.99
C LYS A 127 -8.96 21.14 -3.50
N LEU A 128 -7.70 21.56 -3.61
CA LEU A 128 -6.59 20.67 -4.00
C LEU A 128 -6.33 19.60 -2.94
N THR A 129 -6.43 19.97 -1.66
CA THR A 129 -6.27 19.02 -0.55
C THR A 129 -7.35 17.95 -0.59
N ASP A 130 -8.61 18.35 -0.78
CA ASP A 130 -9.76 17.44 -0.82
C ASP A 130 -9.66 16.50 -2.03
N TYR A 131 -9.33 17.02 -3.20
CA TYR A 131 -9.07 16.22 -4.40
C TYR A 131 -7.93 15.21 -4.19
N THR A 132 -6.82 15.64 -3.60
CA THR A 132 -5.66 14.78 -3.34
C THR A 132 -6.00 13.66 -2.35
N ASN A 133 -6.76 13.96 -1.30
CA ASN A 133 -7.22 12.97 -0.33
C ASN A 133 -8.15 11.94 -0.98
N MET A 134 -9.10 12.39 -1.81
CA MET A 134 -9.99 11.51 -2.56
C MET A 134 -9.23 10.62 -3.53
N ARG A 135 -8.25 11.17 -4.25
CA ARG A 135 -7.38 10.42 -5.17
C ARG A 135 -6.57 9.35 -4.44
N ASN A 136 -5.95 9.69 -3.30
CA ASN A 136 -5.20 8.72 -2.50
C ASN A 136 -6.09 7.58 -1.98
N GLU A 137 -7.30 7.88 -1.54
CA GLU A 137 -8.25 6.86 -1.09
C GLU A 137 -8.74 5.99 -2.25
N TYR A 138 -9.02 6.57 -3.41
CA TYR A 138 -9.33 5.86 -4.64
C TYR A 138 -8.22 4.88 -5.02
N ASP A 139 -6.96 5.35 -5.08
CA ASP A 139 -5.81 4.51 -5.43
C ASP A 139 -5.63 3.35 -4.44
N ARG A 140 -5.86 3.60 -3.14
CA ARG A 140 -5.80 2.60 -2.08
C ARG A 140 -6.86 1.50 -2.29
N ILE A 141 -8.11 1.89 -2.55
CA ILE A 141 -9.21 0.93 -2.74
C ILE A 141 -9.10 0.23 -4.08
N GLN A 142 -8.71 0.92 -5.14
CA GLN A 142 -8.45 0.32 -6.44
C GLN A 142 -7.34 -0.74 -6.38
N SER A 143 -6.29 -0.49 -5.60
CA SER A 143 -5.22 -1.47 -5.36
C SER A 143 -5.76 -2.73 -4.68
N LYS A 144 -6.68 -2.61 -3.70
CA LYS A 144 -7.36 -3.76 -3.08
C LYS A 144 -8.17 -4.56 -4.11
N VAL A 145 -8.98 -3.89 -4.92
CA VAL A 145 -9.79 -4.54 -5.97
C VAL A 145 -8.91 -5.28 -6.97
N ASN A 146 -7.82 -4.64 -7.41
CA ASN A 146 -6.88 -5.26 -8.35
C ASN A 146 -6.10 -6.42 -7.73
N GLY A 147 -5.87 -6.39 -6.42
CA GLY A 147 -5.17 -7.43 -5.66
C GLY A 147 -5.94 -8.74 -5.50
N VAL A 148 -7.25 -8.74 -5.72
CA VAL A 148 -8.15 -9.90 -5.51
C VAL A 148 -7.68 -11.19 -6.21
N ILE A 149 -7.05 -11.08 -7.38
CA ILE A 149 -6.53 -12.26 -8.11
C ILE A 149 -5.43 -12.94 -7.30
N PHE A 150 -4.53 -12.17 -6.70
CA PHE A 150 -3.46 -12.69 -5.85
C PHE A 150 -4.00 -13.26 -4.55
N ASP A 151 -5.01 -12.61 -3.96
CA ASP A 151 -5.66 -13.07 -2.73
C ASP A 151 -6.34 -14.42 -2.92
N LYS A 152 -6.98 -14.65 -4.07
CA LYS A 152 -7.58 -15.95 -4.45
C LYS A 152 -6.54 -17.06 -4.53
N ILE A 153 -5.32 -16.76 -4.95
CA ILE A 153 -4.23 -17.74 -5.06
C ILE A 153 -3.61 -18.04 -3.69
N LEU A 154 -3.35 -16.98 -2.90
CA LEU A 154 -2.61 -17.07 -1.65
C LEU A 154 -3.47 -17.52 -0.48
N TYR A 155 -4.70 -17.03 -0.36
CA TYR A 155 -5.53 -17.11 0.84
C TYR A 155 -6.83 -17.89 0.62
N TRP A 156 -6.73 -19.05 -0.04
CA TRP A 156 -7.88 -19.95 -0.20
C TRP A 156 -8.49 -20.38 1.16
N PRO A 157 -9.84 -20.52 1.27
CA PRO A 157 -10.89 -20.36 0.25
C PRO A 157 -11.44 -18.93 0.16
N TRP A 158 -11.55 -18.45 -1.08
CA TRP A 158 -12.17 -17.15 -1.41
C TRP A 158 -13.66 -17.30 -1.63
#